data_27525a82890e2a7290a40cd39d1dcf52
#
_entry.id   27525a82890e2a7290a40cd39d1dcf52
#
_cell.length_a   1.000
_cell.length_b   1.000
_cell.length_c   1.000
_cell.angle_alpha   90.00
_cell.angle_beta   90.00
_cell.angle_gamma   90.00
#
_symmetry.space_group_name_H-M   'P 1'
#
loop_
_entity.id
_entity.type
_entity.pdbx_description
1 polymer ?
#
loop_
_entity_poly.entity_id
_entity_poly.type
_entity_poly.pdbx_seq_one_letter_code
_entity_poly.pdbx_strand_id
1 'polypeptide(L)'
;MGSENADLSKPETIPATLIGIHTVIDCATGRPEEPIKKVDWEGKVALIQCAKAMGIQKFVFFSIHNCDKHPEVPLMQIKYCTERFLQDSELNHITIRLCGFMQGLIGQYAVPILEEKSVWGTDAPTRIAYMDAQDVARLTFIAMRNEKLNGKVLTFAGPRAWTTQEVIALCERLAGQDANVTTVPISVLRLTRQLTRFFEWTNDVADRLAFSEVLASDTLFSAPMTETYKLLGVDPKDIVTLEKYLQDYFTNILKKLKDLKAQSKQTDIII
;
A
#
# COMPACT_ATOMS: atom_id res chain seq x y z
N MET A 1 -3.71 -25.73 13.06
CA MET A 1 -2.83 -24.67 13.59
C MET A 1 -3.72 -23.56 14.10
N GLY A 2 -3.65 -23.24 15.40
CA GLY A 2 -4.38 -22.09 15.94
C GLY A 2 -3.78 -20.79 15.41
N SER A 3 -4.62 -19.76 15.20
CA SER A 3 -4.13 -18.41 14.92
C SER A 3 -3.69 -17.78 16.24
N GLU A 4 -2.39 -17.65 16.46
CA GLU A 4 -1.87 -16.80 17.53
C GLU A 4 -1.70 -15.37 17.00
N ASN A 5 -2.03 -14.38 17.81
CA ASN A 5 -1.96 -12.97 17.44
C ASN A 5 -0.73 -12.32 18.08
N ALA A 6 0.13 -11.69 17.25
CA ALA A 6 1.16 -10.80 17.73
C ALA A 6 0.72 -9.35 17.55
N ASP A 7 1.09 -8.50 18.49
CA ASP A 7 0.90 -7.04 18.43
C ASP A 7 2.29 -6.39 18.40
N LEU A 8 2.65 -5.76 17.30
CA LEU A 8 3.96 -5.12 17.14
C LEU A 8 4.17 -3.95 18.12
N SER A 9 3.10 -3.40 18.69
CA SER A 9 3.21 -2.43 19.79
C SER A 9 3.53 -3.06 21.14
N LYS A 10 3.51 -4.42 21.22
CA LYS A 10 3.76 -5.25 22.39
C LYS A 10 4.73 -6.37 22.05
N PRO A 11 6.04 -6.08 21.99
CA PRO A 11 7.07 -7.01 21.51
C PRO A 11 7.08 -8.36 22.22
N GLU A 12 6.63 -8.42 23.48
CA GLU A 12 6.50 -9.65 24.26
C GLU A 12 5.53 -10.67 23.68
N THR A 13 4.63 -10.27 22.79
CA THR A 13 3.66 -11.14 22.12
C THR A 13 4.26 -11.85 20.90
N ILE A 14 5.38 -11.37 20.37
CA ILE A 14 5.95 -11.83 19.09
C ILE A 14 6.53 -13.26 19.20
N PRO A 15 7.35 -13.64 20.22
CA PRO A 15 8.03 -14.92 20.22
C PRO A 15 7.08 -16.12 20.10
N ALA A 16 5.96 -16.11 20.83
CA ALA A 16 5.00 -17.21 20.81
C ALA A 16 4.47 -17.50 19.40
N THR A 17 4.26 -16.47 18.60
CA THR A 17 3.69 -16.59 17.24
C THR A 17 4.69 -17.12 16.21
N LEU A 18 5.99 -17.14 16.53
CA LEU A 18 7.04 -17.62 15.63
C LEU A 18 7.40 -19.10 15.85
N ILE A 19 6.83 -19.76 16.84
CA ILE A 19 7.10 -21.17 17.12
C ILE A 19 6.65 -22.06 15.95
N GLY A 20 7.60 -22.82 15.37
CA GLY A 20 7.33 -23.70 14.23
C GLY A 20 7.13 -22.98 12.90
N ILE A 21 7.39 -21.69 12.84
CA ILE A 21 7.30 -20.87 11.61
C ILE A 21 8.64 -20.90 10.88
N HIS A 22 8.59 -21.04 9.56
CA HIS A 22 9.77 -21.03 8.68
C HIS A 22 9.96 -19.70 7.96
N THR A 23 8.85 -19.03 7.63
CA THR A 23 8.88 -17.79 6.82
C THR A 23 7.98 -16.75 7.45
N VAL A 24 8.48 -15.55 7.57
CA VAL A 24 7.71 -14.35 7.97
C VAL A 24 7.48 -13.48 6.74
N ILE A 25 6.24 -13.07 6.51
CA ILE A 25 5.88 -12.05 5.52
C ILE A 25 5.32 -10.86 6.29
N ASP A 26 6.11 -9.80 6.39
CA ASP A 26 5.75 -8.60 7.15
C ASP A 26 5.00 -7.61 6.28
N CYS A 27 3.67 -7.66 6.36
CA CYS A 27 2.73 -6.72 5.74
C CYS A 27 2.17 -5.69 6.74
N ALA A 28 2.58 -5.75 8.01
CA ALA A 28 2.01 -4.92 9.05
C ALA A 28 2.49 -3.45 8.94
N THR A 29 1.63 -2.53 9.33
CA THR A 29 1.94 -1.11 9.52
C THR A 29 1.03 -0.54 10.60
N GLY A 30 1.47 0.54 11.25
CA GLY A 30 0.69 1.21 12.29
C GLY A 30 -0.63 1.74 11.76
N ARG A 31 -1.68 1.63 12.58
CA ARG A 31 -2.97 2.25 12.30
C ARG A 31 -2.87 3.78 12.40
N PRO A 32 -3.86 4.53 11.89
CA PRO A 32 -3.86 5.99 11.98
C PRO A 32 -3.71 6.55 13.40
N GLU A 33 -4.23 5.84 14.39
CA GLU A 33 -4.18 6.19 15.81
C GLU A 33 -2.93 5.71 16.55
N GLU A 34 -2.10 4.89 15.91
CA GLU A 34 -0.89 4.33 16.52
C GLU A 34 0.34 5.15 16.13
N PRO A 35 1.27 5.39 17.09
CA PRO A 35 2.53 6.04 16.78
C PRO A 35 3.36 5.25 15.78
N ILE A 36 3.70 5.88 14.65
CA ILE A 36 4.45 5.25 13.55
C ILE A 36 5.76 4.64 14.08
N LYS A 37 6.48 5.36 14.95
CA LYS A 37 7.74 4.89 15.51
C LYS A 37 7.57 3.60 16.31
N LYS A 38 6.50 3.49 17.08
CA LYS A 38 6.28 2.31 17.96
C LYS A 38 6.03 1.04 17.16
N VAL A 39 5.18 1.11 16.14
CA VAL A 39 4.79 -0.07 15.34
C VAL A 39 5.77 -0.31 14.19
N ASP A 40 6.03 0.73 13.39
CA ASP A 40 6.79 0.59 12.13
C ASP A 40 8.32 0.61 12.34
N TRP A 41 8.82 0.99 13.54
CA TRP A 41 10.24 0.89 13.88
C TRP A 41 10.49 -0.09 15.03
N GLU A 42 10.10 0.26 16.25
CA GLU A 42 10.44 -0.54 17.44
C GLU A 42 9.86 -1.97 17.35
N GLY A 43 8.60 -2.11 16.92
CA GLY A 43 7.97 -3.41 16.69
C GLY A 43 8.62 -4.21 15.58
N LYS A 44 9.06 -3.56 14.49
CA LYS A 44 9.77 -4.24 13.40
C LYS A 44 11.16 -4.71 13.82
N VAL A 45 11.90 -3.90 14.56
CA VAL A 45 13.20 -4.30 15.12
C VAL A 45 13.03 -5.51 16.01
N ALA A 46 12.04 -5.51 16.92
CA ALA A 46 11.74 -6.65 17.76
C ALA A 46 11.36 -7.90 16.95
N LEU A 47 10.52 -7.75 15.91
CA LEU A 47 10.13 -8.87 15.04
C LEU A 47 11.34 -9.49 14.33
N ILE A 48 12.24 -8.67 13.76
CA ILE A 48 13.45 -9.14 13.07
C ILE A 48 14.40 -9.84 14.05
N GLN A 49 14.61 -9.27 15.25
CA GLN A 49 15.43 -9.88 16.29
C GLN A 49 14.86 -11.22 16.75
N CYS A 50 13.56 -11.30 17.01
CA CYS A 50 12.89 -12.54 17.36
C CYS A 50 12.99 -13.57 16.23
N ALA A 51 12.77 -13.15 14.98
CA ALA A 51 12.89 -14.03 13.82
C ALA A 51 14.30 -14.64 13.71
N LYS A 52 15.34 -13.83 13.90
CA LYS A 52 16.73 -14.31 13.91
C LYS A 52 16.95 -15.31 15.06
N ALA A 53 16.56 -14.95 16.29
CA ALA A 53 16.76 -15.77 17.48
C ALA A 53 16.03 -17.12 17.40
N MET A 54 14.88 -17.17 16.71
CA MET A 54 14.07 -18.37 16.56
C MET A 54 14.36 -19.18 15.29
N GLY A 55 15.38 -18.78 14.51
CA GLY A 55 15.83 -19.54 13.35
C GLY A 55 14.88 -19.48 12.16
N ILE A 56 14.15 -18.38 11.98
CA ILE A 56 13.33 -18.14 10.78
C ILE A 56 14.22 -18.23 9.54
N GLN A 57 13.79 -19.02 8.57
CA GLN A 57 14.60 -19.34 7.40
C GLN A 57 14.48 -18.28 6.30
N LYS A 58 13.36 -17.52 6.24
CA LYS A 58 13.13 -16.46 5.29
C LYS A 58 12.28 -15.34 5.85
N PHE A 59 12.66 -14.09 5.56
CA PHE A 59 11.92 -12.89 5.94
C PHE A 59 11.59 -12.08 4.69
N VAL A 60 10.32 -11.74 4.47
CA VAL A 60 9.88 -10.85 3.39
C VAL A 60 9.39 -9.56 4.02
N PHE A 61 9.96 -8.44 3.61
CA PHE A 61 9.62 -7.12 4.12
C PHE A 61 9.01 -6.24 3.03
N PHE A 62 7.84 -5.68 3.30
CA PHE A 62 7.22 -4.69 2.43
C PHE A 62 7.65 -3.27 2.80
N SER A 63 8.32 -2.64 1.85
CA SER A 63 8.82 -1.27 1.93
C SER A 63 8.14 -0.36 0.90
N ILE A 64 8.58 0.88 0.84
CA ILE A 64 8.02 1.91 -0.05
C ILE A 64 9.06 2.26 -1.12
N HIS A 65 8.64 2.35 -2.38
CA HIS A 65 9.49 2.82 -3.48
C HIS A 65 10.05 4.22 -3.17
N ASN A 66 11.30 4.46 -3.50
CA ASN A 66 12.01 5.72 -3.22
C ASN A 66 12.14 6.09 -1.72
N CYS A 67 11.96 5.17 -0.77
CA CYS A 67 12.09 5.48 0.65
C CYS A 67 13.49 6.00 1.03
N ASP A 68 14.52 5.60 0.29
CA ASP A 68 15.91 6.06 0.43
C ASP A 68 16.15 7.50 -0.09
N LYS A 69 15.20 8.06 -0.85
CA LYS A 69 15.32 9.41 -1.43
C LYS A 69 14.61 10.50 -0.63
N HIS A 70 13.81 10.10 0.37
CA HIS A 70 13.00 11.03 1.16
C HIS A 70 13.23 10.84 2.67
N PRO A 71 14.46 11.08 3.17
CA PRO A 71 14.76 10.92 4.59
C PRO A 71 14.03 11.93 5.48
N GLU A 72 13.52 13.02 4.89
CA GLU A 72 12.72 14.05 5.59
C GLU A 72 11.29 13.58 5.87
N VAL A 73 10.85 12.46 5.30
CA VAL A 73 9.52 11.87 5.51
C VAL A 73 9.65 10.71 6.50
N PRO A 74 9.13 10.85 7.73
CA PRO A 74 9.38 9.89 8.81
C PRO A 74 9.03 8.44 8.45
N LEU A 75 7.89 8.20 7.79
CA LEU A 75 7.51 6.86 7.37
C LEU A 75 8.51 6.27 6.36
N MET A 76 8.97 7.06 5.38
CA MET A 76 9.93 6.58 4.37
C MET A 76 11.30 6.36 5.01
N GLN A 77 11.73 7.24 5.90
CA GLN A 77 12.95 7.07 6.67
C GLN A 77 12.92 5.79 7.51
N ILE A 78 11.83 5.54 8.22
CA ILE A 78 11.64 4.32 9.02
C ILE A 78 11.70 3.07 8.12
N LYS A 79 11.02 3.08 6.98
CA LYS A 79 11.09 1.95 6.02
C LYS A 79 12.52 1.69 5.57
N TYR A 80 13.25 2.74 5.19
CA TYR A 80 14.64 2.61 4.78
C TYR A 80 15.56 2.11 5.91
N CYS A 81 15.41 2.64 7.12
CA CYS A 81 16.16 2.16 8.29
C CYS A 81 15.86 0.67 8.58
N THR A 82 14.60 0.24 8.43
CA THR A 82 14.22 -1.16 8.59
C THR A 82 14.85 -2.06 7.52
N GLU A 83 14.92 -1.60 6.26
CA GLU A 83 15.64 -2.32 5.19
C GLU A 83 17.12 -2.53 5.56
N ARG A 84 17.77 -1.46 6.05
CA ARG A 84 19.18 -1.54 6.50
C ARG A 84 19.36 -2.47 7.68
N PHE A 85 18.50 -2.35 8.69
CA PHE A 85 18.54 -3.22 9.87
C PHE A 85 18.33 -4.70 9.50
N LEU A 86 17.40 -4.99 8.58
CA LEU A 86 17.15 -6.34 8.08
C LEU A 86 18.37 -6.87 7.30
N GLN A 87 19.00 -6.05 6.47
CA GLN A 87 20.22 -6.41 5.76
C GLN A 87 21.36 -6.76 6.70
N ASP A 88 21.54 -5.97 7.78
CA ASP A 88 22.59 -6.19 8.79
C ASP A 88 22.27 -7.35 9.74
N SER A 89 21.03 -7.84 9.74
CA SER A 89 20.58 -8.94 10.62
C SER A 89 21.10 -10.32 10.20
N GLU A 90 21.65 -10.48 9.00
CA GLU A 90 22.07 -11.75 8.39
C GLU A 90 20.93 -12.77 8.16
N LEU A 91 19.67 -12.37 8.33
CA LEU A 91 18.53 -13.20 7.93
C LEU A 91 18.46 -13.33 6.41
N ASN A 92 18.13 -14.51 5.91
CA ASN A 92 17.73 -14.63 4.52
C ASN A 92 16.45 -13.83 4.31
N HIS A 93 16.54 -12.75 3.54
CA HIS A 93 15.42 -11.85 3.37
C HIS A 93 15.24 -11.40 1.93
N ILE A 94 14.04 -10.90 1.63
CA ILE A 94 13.71 -10.17 0.41
C ILE A 94 12.99 -8.90 0.83
N THR A 95 13.44 -7.75 0.34
CA THR A 95 12.73 -6.49 0.50
C THR A 95 11.94 -6.20 -0.77
N ILE A 96 10.65 -5.90 -0.64
CA ILE A 96 9.76 -5.55 -1.73
C ILE A 96 9.31 -4.10 -1.56
N ARG A 97 9.78 -3.21 -2.43
CA ARG A 97 9.38 -1.80 -2.47
C ARG A 97 8.14 -1.65 -3.36
N LEU A 98 7.06 -1.13 -2.80
CA LEU A 98 5.79 -0.95 -3.50
C LEU A 98 5.60 0.51 -3.91
N CYS A 99 5.04 0.74 -5.10
CA CYS A 99 4.67 2.08 -5.58
C CYS A 99 3.27 2.49 -5.09
N GLY A 100 2.31 1.59 -5.12
CA GLY A 100 0.93 1.83 -4.66
C GLY A 100 0.03 0.65 -4.95
N PHE A 101 -1.10 0.58 -4.27
CA PHE A 101 -2.10 -0.47 -4.43
C PHE A 101 -3.36 0.04 -5.14
N MET A 102 -3.88 -0.73 -6.11
CA MET A 102 -5.14 -0.43 -6.79
C MET A 102 -6.33 -0.43 -5.84
N GLN A 103 -6.30 -1.27 -4.79
CA GLN A 103 -7.38 -1.42 -3.82
C GLN A 103 -7.72 -0.11 -3.09
N GLY A 104 -6.72 0.72 -2.80
CA GLY A 104 -6.93 2.02 -2.17
C GLY A 104 -7.79 2.98 -3.00
N LEU A 105 -7.72 2.86 -4.33
CA LEU A 105 -8.44 3.74 -5.25
C LEU A 105 -9.96 3.52 -5.22
N ILE A 106 -10.41 2.33 -4.79
CA ILE A 106 -11.83 2.02 -4.65
C ILE A 106 -12.48 2.95 -3.61
N GLY A 107 -11.95 2.98 -2.38
CA GLY A 107 -12.46 3.85 -1.32
C GLY A 107 -12.18 5.32 -1.55
N GLN A 108 -11.08 5.64 -2.23
CA GLN A 108 -10.66 7.01 -2.46
C GLN A 108 -11.44 7.69 -3.59
N TYR A 109 -11.78 6.97 -4.66
CA TYR A 109 -12.41 7.54 -5.86
C TYR A 109 -13.66 6.79 -6.30
N ALA A 110 -13.61 5.47 -6.50
CA ALA A 110 -14.70 4.74 -7.15
C ALA A 110 -16.01 4.79 -6.33
N VAL A 111 -15.96 4.51 -5.03
CA VAL A 111 -17.14 4.54 -4.14
C VAL A 111 -17.68 5.97 -3.98
N PRO A 112 -16.88 7.00 -3.62
CA PRO A 112 -17.39 8.36 -3.50
C PRO A 112 -18.05 8.87 -4.79
N ILE A 113 -17.48 8.58 -5.97
CA ILE A 113 -18.07 8.97 -7.25
C ILE A 113 -19.44 8.30 -7.43
N LEU A 114 -19.56 6.97 -7.19
CA LEU A 114 -20.84 6.27 -7.27
C LEU A 114 -21.89 6.78 -6.28
N GLU A 115 -21.48 7.30 -5.16
CA GLU A 115 -22.35 7.86 -4.10
C GLU A 115 -22.56 9.38 -4.23
N GLU A 116 -22.10 9.99 -5.35
CA GLU A 116 -22.19 11.45 -5.62
C GLU A 116 -21.53 12.31 -4.51
N LYS A 117 -20.55 11.73 -3.82
CA LYS A 117 -19.77 12.42 -2.78
C LYS A 117 -18.56 13.13 -3.38
N SER A 118 -18.06 14.14 -2.67
CA SER A 118 -16.82 14.80 -3.06
C SER A 118 -15.62 13.85 -2.99
N VAL A 119 -14.77 13.92 -3.99
CA VAL A 119 -13.47 13.27 -4.03
C VAL A 119 -12.36 14.33 -3.88
N TRP A 120 -11.29 13.94 -3.21
CA TRP A 120 -10.13 14.81 -3.03
C TRP A 120 -9.16 14.57 -4.16
N GLY A 121 -8.87 15.62 -4.92
CA GLY A 121 -7.88 15.63 -5.99
C GLY A 121 -6.69 16.51 -5.64
N THR A 122 -5.58 16.32 -6.32
CA THR A 122 -4.41 17.20 -6.28
C THR A 122 -4.08 17.64 -7.69
N ASP A 123 -3.57 18.86 -7.86
CA ASP A 123 -3.07 19.36 -9.16
C ASP A 123 -1.67 18.80 -9.46
N ALA A 124 -1.15 17.96 -8.58
CA ALA A 124 0.18 17.42 -8.68
C ALA A 124 0.32 16.54 -9.93
N PRO A 125 1.37 16.70 -10.72
CA PRO A 125 1.67 15.85 -11.87
C PRO A 125 2.26 14.49 -11.44
N THR A 126 2.29 14.18 -10.14
CA THR A 126 2.83 12.94 -9.59
C THR A 126 2.16 11.73 -10.23
N ARG A 127 2.98 10.80 -10.70
CA ARG A 127 2.54 9.58 -11.36
C ARG A 127 2.86 8.37 -10.50
N ILE A 128 1.84 7.55 -10.22
CA ILE A 128 1.97 6.36 -9.38
C ILE A 128 1.62 5.13 -10.21
N ALA A 129 2.51 4.14 -10.22
CA ALA A 129 2.30 2.85 -10.87
C ALA A 129 1.65 1.87 -9.89
N TYR A 130 0.32 1.95 -9.79
CA TYR A 130 -0.47 1.07 -8.92
C TYR A 130 -0.44 -0.38 -9.39
N MET A 131 -0.33 -1.32 -8.45
CA MET A 131 -0.41 -2.76 -8.72
C MET A 131 -1.55 -3.38 -7.92
N ASP A 132 -2.19 -4.39 -8.50
CA ASP A 132 -3.20 -5.19 -7.80
C ASP A 132 -2.56 -5.97 -6.64
N ALA A 133 -3.18 -5.96 -5.46
CA ALA A 133 -2.70 -6.68 -4.29
C ALA A 133 -2.60 -8.19 -4.53
N GLN A 134 -3.44 -8.78 -5.39
CA GLN A 134 -3.34 -10.18 -5.77
C GLN A 134 -2.08 -10.46 -6.60
N ASP A 135 -1.73 -9.57 -7.53
CA ASP A 135 -0.48 -9.67 -8.27
C ASP A 135 0.73 -9.49 -7.35
N VAL A 136 0.68 -8.52 -6.42
CA VAL A 136 1.72 -8.36 -5.40
C VAL A 136 1.90 -9.65 -4.60
N ALA A 137 0.81 -10.26 -4.13
CA ALA A 137 0.86 -11.52 -3.38
C ALA A 137 1.44 -12.67 -4.23
N ARG A 138 1.00 -12.81 -5.50
CA ARG A 138 1.48 -13.81 -6.44
C ARG A 138 2.99 -13.66 -6.71
N LEU A 139 3.44 -12.44 -7.03
CA LEU A 139 4.85 -12.16 -7.28
C LEU A 139 5.70 -12.37 -6.02
N THR A 140 5.19 -11.99 -4.85
CA THR A 140 5.84 -12.23 -3.56
C THR A 140 6.02 -13.73 -3.30
N PHE A 141 4.97 -14.53 -3.55
CA PHE A 141 5.03 -15.98 -3.39
C PHE A 141 6.09 -16.63 -4.32
N ILE A 142 6.19 -16.17 -5.57
CA ILE A 142 7.22 -16.61 -6.50
C ILE A 142 8.61 -16.19 -6.00
N ALA A 143 8.75 -14.90 -5.58
CA ALA A 143 10.02 -14.37 -5.11
C ALA A 143 10.54 -15.12 -3.86
N MET A 144 9.69 -15.39 -2.87
CA MET A 144 10.11 -16.04 -1.64
C MET A 144 10.60 -17.48 -1.86
N ARG A 145 10.21 -18.15 -2.94
CA ARG A 145 10.66 -19.51 -3.31
C ARG A 145 11.95 -19.52 -4.13
N ASN A 146 12.44 -18.36 -4.52
CA ASN A 146 13.65 -18.23 -5.34
C ASN A 146 14.84 -17.82 -4.47
N GLU A 147 15.70 -18.78 -4.14
CA GLU A 147 16.89 -18.53 -3.31
C GLU A 147 17.87 -17.51 -3.88
N LYS A 148 17.88 -17.32 -5.20
CA LYS A 148 18.73 -16.32 -5.88
C LYS A 148 18.31 -14.88 -5.56
N LEU A 149 17.14 -14.70 -4.98
CA LEU A 149 16.61 -13.40 -4.58
C LEU A 149 16.88 -13.05 -3.12
N ASN A 150 17.53 -13.94 -2.36
CA ASN A 150 17.95 -13.64 -0.99
C ASN A 150 18.86 -12.40 -0.96
N GLY A 151 18.61 -11.50 -0.02
CA GLY A 151 19.30 -10.22 0.13
C GLY A 151 18.99 -9.18 -0.95
N LYS A 152 18.00 -9.44 -1.83
CA LYS A 152 17.65 -8.51 -2.91
C LYS A 152 16.54 -7.55 -2.48
N VAL A 153 16.62 -6.35 -3.03
CA VAL A 153 15.54 -5.36 -3.03
C VAL A 153 14.86 -5.41 -4.38
N LEU A 154 13.59 -5.76 -4.41
CA LEU A 154 12.75 -5.78 -5.62
C LEU A 154 11.78 -4.60 -5.56
N THR A 155 11.52 -3.97 -6.68
CA THR A 155 10.41 -3.00 -6.77
C THR A 155 9.26 -3.64 -7.54
N PHE A 156 8.04 -3.53 -6.99
CA PHE A 156 6.82 -3.93 -7.67
C PHE A 156 6.04 -2.68 -8.06
N ALA A 157 5.88 -2.48 -9.35
CA ALA A 157 5.20 -1.36 -9.98
C ALA A 157 4.20 -1.88 -11.01
N GLY A 158 3.04 -1.27 -11.08
CA GLY A 158 2.04 -1.59 -12.09
C GLY A 158 2.53 -1.27 -13.52
N PRO A 159 1.82 -1.78 -14.53
CA PRO A 159 2.25 -1.66 -15.93
C PRO A 159 2.33 -0.22 -16.44
N ARG A 160 1.56 0.69 -15.86
CA ARG A 160 1.52 2.12 -16.21
C ARG A 160 1.44 2.97 -14.95
N ALA A 161 2.10 4.13 -14.97
CA ALA A 161 1.96 5.15 -13.93
C ALA A 161 0.83 6.14 -14.29
N TRP A 162 0.03 6.53 -13.29
CA TRP A 162 -1.19 7.33 -13.41
C TRP A 162 -1.12 8.58 -12.54
N THR A 163 -1.59 9.70 -13.05
CA THR A 163 -1.88 10.87 -12.22
C THR A 163 -3.22 10.70 -11.49
N THR A 164 -3.43 11.50 -10.45
CA THR A 164 -4.73 11.55 -9.74
C THR A 164 -5.88 11.90 -10.69
N GLN A 165 -5.68 12.88 -11.58
CA GLN A 165 -6.69 13.28 -12.56
C GLN A 165 -7.02 12.15 -13.55
N GLU A 166 -6.00 11.41 -14.04
CA GLU A 166 -6.24 10.27 -14.94
C GLU A 166 -7.05 9.17 -14.25
N VAL A 167 -6.82 8.92 -12.95
CA VAL A 167 -7.59 7.94 -12.16
C VAL A 167 -9.03 8.40 -11.97
N ILE A 168 -9.25 9.66 -11.59
CA ILE A 168 -10.59 10.24 -11.43
C ILE A 168 -11.36 10.15 -12.75
N ALA A 169 -10.77 10.63 -13.85
CA ALA A 169 -11.40 10.58 -15.19
C ALA A 169 -11.74 9.14 -15.63
N LEU A 170 -10.92 8.15 -15.26
CA LEU A 170 -11.22 6.74 -15.51
C LEU A 170 -12.43 6.28 -14.69
N CYS A 171 -12.51 6.65 -13.41
CA CYS A 171 -13.65 6.32 -12.55
C CYS A 171 -14.95 6.99 -13.03
N GLU A 172 -14.92 8.28 -13.42
CA GLU A 172 -16.07 9.01 -14.00
C GLU A 172 -16.61 8.30 -15.23
N ARG A 173 -15.74 7.95 -16.17
CA ARG A 173 -16.13 7.22 -17.38
C ARG A 173 -16.77 5.87 -17.07
N LEU A 174 -16.26 5.13 -16.09
CA LEU A 174 -16.78 3.81 -15.72
C LEU A 174 -18.06 3.88 -14.89
N ALA A 175 -18.20 4.94 -14.08
CA ALA A 175 -19.42 5.22 -13.32
C ALA A 175 -20.55 5.78 -14.20
N GLY A 176 -20.20 6.42 -15.33
CA GLY A 176 -21.15 7.13 -16.19
C GLY A 176 -21.65 8.44 -15.58
N GLN A 177 -20.87 9.06 -14.69
CA GLN A 177 -21.19 10.33 -14.02
C GLN A 177 -19.93 11.10 -13.63
N ASP A 178 -20.05 12.43 -13.57
CA ASP A 178 -18.96 13.32 -13.23
C ASP A 178 -18.66 13.28 -11.72
N ALA A 179 -17.40 13.46 -11.35
CA ALA A 179 -16.96 13.55 -9.97
C ALA A 179 -17.07 14.99 -9.44
N ASN A 180 -17.54 15.13 -8.20
CA ASN A 180 -17.41 16.40 -7.48
C ASN A 180 -16.00 16.49 -6.88
N VAL A 181 -15.05 17.07 -7.63
CA VAL A 181 -13.63 17.13 -7.25
C VAL A 181 -13.34 18.35 -6.38
N THR A 182 -12.89 18.13 -5.16
CA THR A 182 -12.33 19.17 -4.31
C THR A 182 -10.81 19.14 -4.41
N THR A 183 -10.22 20.12 -5.06
CA THR A 183 -8.77 20.23 -5.22
C THR A 183 -8.13 20.82 -3.98
N VAL A 184 -7.16 20.12 -3.40
CA VAL A 184 -6.36 20.61 -2.27
C VAL A 184 -5.00 21.08 -2.80
N PRO A 185 -4.71 22.40 -2.75
CA PRO A 185 -3.39 22.91 -3.14
C PRO A 185 -2.29 22.35 -2.24
N ILE A 186 -1.14 22.01 -2.82
CA ILE A 186 0.04 21.48 -2.09
C ILE A 186 0.48 22.47 -0.98
N SER A 187 0.34 23.77 -1.22
CA SER A 187 0.64 24.80 -0.22
C SER A 187 -0.18 24.64 1.06
N VAL A 188 -1.45 24.22 0.96
CA VAL A 188 -2.32 23.96 2.12
C VAL A 188 -1.83 22.73 2.89
N LEU A 189 -1.44 21.65 2.20
CA LEU A 189 -0.86 20.47 2.85
C LEU A 189 0.42 20.81 3.61
N ARG A 190 1.31 21.61 3.01
CA ARG A 190 2.55 22.10 3.65
C ARG A 190 2.27 22.96 4.88
N LEU A 191 1.34 23.89 4.76
CA LEU A 191 0.96 24.76 5.87
C LEU A 191 0.36 23.96 7.02
N THR A 192 -0.56 23.04 6.72
CA THR A 192 -1.19 22.17 7.73
C THR A 192 -0.14 21.34 8.46
N ARG A 193 0.82 20.75 7.71
CA ARG A 193 1.94 19.99 8.29
C ARG A 193 2.79 20.86 9.22
N GLN A 194 3.11 22.09 8.83
CA GLN A 194 3.89 23.00 9.66
C GLN A 194 3.15 23.37 10.95
N LEU A 195 1.85 23.65 10.86
CA LEU A 195 1.02 23.98 12.03
C LEU A 195 0.86 22.79 12.96
N THR A 196 0.66 21.58 12.46
CA THR A 196 0.49 20.38 13.28
C THR A 196 1.77 19.99 14.03
N ARG A 197 2.95 20.38 13.56
CA ARG A 197 4.23 20.15 14.26
C ARG A 197 4.41 20.95 15.56
N PHE A 198 3.63 22.00 15.76
CA PHE A 198 3.71 22.79 17.02
C PHE A 198 3.01 22.10 18.20
N PHE A 199 2.26 21.05 17.97
CA PHE A 199 1.55 20.32 19.03
C PHE A 199 2.05 18.86 19.07
N GLU A 200 2.62 18.43 20.17
CA GLU A 200 3.20 17.08 20.32
C GLU A 200 2.19 15.95 20.01
N TRP A 201 0.92 16.13 20.39
CA TRP A 201 -0.14 15.16 20.17
C TRP A 201 -0.61 15.05 18.69
N THR A 202 -0.13 15.94 17.81
CA THR A 202 -0.43 15.91 16.36
C THR A 202 0.77 15.48 15.51
N ASN A 203 1.89 15.06 16.10
CA ASN A 203 3.09 14.66 15.37
C ASN A 203 2.83 13.51 14.39
N ASP A 204 2.04 12.50 14.79
CA ASP A 204 1.69 11.39 13.90
C ASP A 204 0.87 11.85 12.69
N VAL A 205 0.00 12.86 12.86
CA VAL A 205 -0.74 13.49 11.76
C VAL A 205 0.20 14.23 10.83
N ALA A 206 1.15 15.02 11.38
CA ALA A 206 2.17 15.72 10.60
C ALA A 206 3.05 14.75 9.79
N ASP A 207 3.41 13.61 10.36
CA ASP A 207 4.23 12.59 9.73
C ASP A 207 3.50 11.89 8.58
N ARG A 208 2.19 11.68 8.71
CA ARG A 208 1.35 11.14 7.64
C ARG A 208 1.12 12.16 6.52
N LEU A 209 0.95 13.45 6.87
CA LEU A 209 0.87 14.54 5.90
C LEU A 209 2.17 14.72 5.12
N ALA A 210 3.33 14.44 5.73
CA ALA A 210 4.61 14.46 5.05
C ALA A 210 4.67 13.47 3.89
N PHE A 211 4.14 12.26 4.08
CA PHE A 211 4.06 11.26 3.00
C PHE A 211 3.09 11.70 1.90
N SER A 212 1.94 12.26 2.28
CA SER A 212 0.98 12.82 1.31
C SER A 212 1.57 13.97 0.50
N GLU A 213 2.44 14.81 1.11
CA GLU A 213 3.15 15.87 0.42
C GLU A 213 4.12 15.32 -0.65
N VAL A 214 4.85 14.23 -0.35
CA VAL A 214 5.72 13.57 -1.34
C VAL A 214 4.88 13.04 -2.52
N LEU A 215 3.73 12.40 -2.24
CA LEU A 215 2.81 11.94 -3.28
C LEU A 215 2.20 13.08 -4.10
N ALA A 216 2.27 14.32 -3.60
CA ALA A 216 1.77 15.51 -4.28
C ALA A 216 2.89 16.40 -4.89
N SER A 217 4.16 16.01 -4.85
CA SER A 217 5.31 16.86 -5.18
C SER A 217 6.04 16.49 -6.49
N ASP A 218 5.34 16.19 -7.57
CA ASP A 218 5.95 15.88 -8.88
C ASP A 218 6.98 14.72 -8.85
N THR A 219 6.74 13.74 -8.03
CA THR A 219 7.60 12.56 -7.91
C THR A 219 7.04 11.40 -8.74
N LEU A 220 7.89 10.71 -9.48
CA LEU A 220 7.50 9.50 -10.20
C LEU A 220 7.63 8.28 -9.28
N PHE A 221 6.50 7.77 -8.81
CA PHE A 221 6.41 6.49 -8.10
C PHE A 221 6.20 5.34 -9.10
N SER A 222 7.24 5.04 -9.86
CA SER A 222 7.26 3.97 -10.84
C SER A 222 8.68 3.42 -11.01
N ALA A 223 8.78 2.18 -11.42
CA ALA A 223 10.05 1.55 -11.75
C ALA A 223 9.90 0.64 -12.97
N PRO A 224 10.95 0.46 -13.78
CA PRO A 224 10.94 -0.53 -14.84
C PRO A 224 10.87 -1.93 -14.25
N MET A 225 9.88 -2.73 -14.68
CA MET A 225 9.63 -4.08 -14.16
C MET A 225 10.25 -5.19 -15.00
N THR A 226 10.91 -4.86 -16.12
CA THR A 226 11.43 -5.85 -17.08
C THR A 226 12.36 -6.88 -16.43
N GLU A 227 13.34 -6.41 -15.64
CA GLU A 227 14.27 -7.33 -14.96
C GLU A 227 13.56 -8.10 -13.84
N THR A 228 12.64 -7.47 -13.12
CA THR A 228 11.84 -8.13 -12.07
C THR A 228 11.00 -9.26 -12.66
N TYR A 229 10.29 -9.02 -13.76
CA TYR A 229 9.50 -10.05 -14.44
C TYR A 229 10.38 -11.20 -14.94
N LYS A 230 11.54 -10.90 -15.52
CA LYS A 230 12.52 -11.90 -15.96
C LYS A 230 13.04 -12.75 -14.80
N LEU A 231 13.39 -12.12 -13.68
CA LEU A 231 13.86 -12.82 -12.47
C LEU A 231 12.78 -13.72 -11.85
N LEU A 232 11.52 -13.31 -11.96
CA LEU A 232 10.38 -14.05 -11.43
C LEU A 232 9.80 -15.05 -12.45
N GLY A 233 10.20 -15.00 -13.71
CA GLY A 233 9.65 -15.86 -14.76
C GLY A 233 8.18 -15.58 -15.06
N VAL A 234 7.76 -14.31 -15.00
CA VAL A 234 6.37 -13.88 -15.19
C VAL A 234 6.23 -13.10 -16.49
N ASP A 235 5.19 -13.41 -17.27
CA ASP A 235 4.85 -12.61 -18.46
C ASP A 235 4.20 -11.29 -17.99
N PRO A 236 4.70 -10.11 -18.44
CA PRO A 236 4.06 -8.82 -18.15
C PRO A 236 2.57 -8.74 -18.51
N LYS A 237 2.12 -9.53 -19.50
CA LYS A 237 0.70 -9.58 -19.92
C LYS A 237 -0.22 -10.21 -18.87
N ASP A 238 0.33 -10.98 -17.94
CA ASP A 238 -0.43 -11.61 -16.85
C ASP A 238 -0.68 -10.65 -15.69
N ILE A 239 -0.16 -9.42 -15.74
CA ILE A 239 -0.33 -8.41 -14.70
C ILE A 239 -1.59 -7.60 -14.99
N VAL A 240 -2.44 -7.47 -13.98
CA VAL A 240 -3.69 -6.72 -14.07
C VAL A 240 -3.40 -5.24 -14.30
N THR A 241 -4.04 -4.63 -15.30
CA THR A 241 -3.97 -3.17 -15.52
C THR A 241 -5.00 -2.46 -14.65
N LEU A 242 -4.76 -1.18 -14.35
CA LEU A 242 -5.72 -0.38 -13.56
C LEU A 242 -7.07 -0.25 -14.26
N GLU A 243 -7.05 -0.09 -15.58
CA GLU A 243 -8.28 -0.04 -16.38
C GLU A 243 -9.13 -1.30 -16.19
N LYS A 244 -8.49 -2.47 -16.30
CA LYS A 244 -9.18 -3.77 -16.15
C LYS A 244 -9.70 -3.93 -14.72
N TYR A 245 -8.87 -3.62 -13.72
CA TYR A 245 -9.23 -3.71 -12.31
C TYR A 245 -10.47 -2.88 -11.97
N LEU A 246 -10.46 -1.59 -12.36
CA LEU A 246 -11.60 -0.69 -12.11
C LEU A 246 -12.82 -1.08 -12.94
N GLN A 247 -12.65 -1.49 -14.21
CA GLN A 247 -13.76 -1.95 -15.04
C GLN A 247 -14.47 -3.16 -14.41
N ASP A 248 -13.72 -4.13 -13.91
CA ASP A 248 -14.28 -5.31 -13.25
C ASP A 248 -15.01 -4.91 -11.96
N TYR A 249 -14.44 -4.02 -11.18
CA TYR A 249 -15.09 -3.49 -9.98
C TYR A 249 -16.43 -2.81 -10.30
N PHE A 250 -16.43 -1.83 -11.21
CA PHE A 250 -17.65 -1.09 -11.60
C PHE A 250 -18.70 -2.01 -12.21
N THR A 251 -18.32 -2.94 -13.06
CA THR A 251 -19.22 -3.92 -13.64
C THR A 251 -19.93 -4.76 -12.57
N ASN A 252 -19.16 -5.25 -11.59
CA ASN A 252 -19.68 -6.07 -10.52
C ASN A 252 -20.60 -5.30 -9.57
N ILE A 253 -20.22 -4.07 -9.18
CA ILE A 253 -21.02 -3.27 -8.25
C ILE A 253 -22.32 -2.78 -8.89
N LEU A 254 -22.27 -2.32 -10.16
CA LEU A 254 -23.45 -1.87 -10.89
C LEU A 254 -24.44 -3.02 -11.14
N LYS A 255 -23.94 -4.23 -11.40
CA LYS A 255 -24.79 -5.43 -11.49
C LYS A 255 -25.50 -5.70 -10.16
N LYS A 256 -24.76 -5.73 -9.04
CA LYS A 256 -25.33 -5.91 -7.70
C LYS A 256 -26.40 -4.87 -7.36
N LEU A 257 -26.17 -3.60 -7.70
CA LEU A 257 -27.13 -2.53 -7.47
C LEU A 257 -28.42 -2.71 -8.30
N LYS A 258 -28.30 -3.18 -9.55
CA LYS A 258 -29.47 -3.51 -10.38
C LYS A 258 -30.26 -4.68 -9.79
N ASP A 259 -29.58 -5.74 -9.36
CA ASP A 259 -30.23 -6.91 -8.76
C ASP A 259 -30.97 -6.55 -7.47
N LEU A 260 -30.37 -5.72 -6.61
CA LEU A 260 -31.01 -5.21 -5.38
C LEU A 260 -32.25 -4.35 -5.68
N LYS A 261 -32.17 -3.45 -6.68
CA LYS A 261 -33.33 -2.65 -7.12
C LYS A 261 -34.46 -3.50 -7.72
N ALA A 262 -34.13 -4.60 -8.40
CA ALA A 262 -35.14 -5.54 -8.93
C ALA A 262 -35.82 -6.30 -7.79
N GLN A 263 -35.07 -6.72 -6.77
CA GLN A 263 -35.63 -7.41 -5.58
C GLN A 263 -36.55 -6.51 -4.76
N SER A 264 -36.15 -5.25 -4.52
CA SER A 264 -37.00 -4.28 -3.76
C SER A 264 -38.33 -4.02 -4.47
N LYS A 265 -38.34 -3.88 -5.81
CA LYS A 265 -39.58 -3.72 -6.58
C LYS A 265 -40.49 -4.93 -6.55
N GLN A 266 -39.95 -6.15 -6.42
CA GLN A 266 -40.78 -7.36 -6.26
C GLN A 266 -41.40 -7.44 -4.88
N THR A 267 -40.75 -6.93 -3.84
CA THR A 267 -41.30 -6.92 -2.48
C THR A 267 -42.43 -5.89 -2.33
N ASP A 268 -42.33 -4.74 -3.01
CA ASP A 268 -43.36 -3.69 -2.98
C ASP A 268 -44.63 -4.05 -3.78
N ILE A 269 -44.63 -5.12 -4.59
CA ILE A 269 -45.81 -5.61 -5.36
C ILE A 269 -46.59 -6.66 -4.57
N ILE A 270 -46.08 -7.17 -3.44
CA ILE A 270 -46.69 -8.24 -2.64
C ILE A 270 -47.41 -7.69 -1.39
N ILE A 271 -47.42 -6.37 -1.20
CA ILE A 271 -48.19 -5.65 -0.16
C ILE A 271 -49.38 -4.93 -0.82
#